data_6950714ae815613adc7ead8117b3934b
#
_entry.id   6950714ae815613adc7ead8117b3934b
#
_cell.length_a   1.000
_cell.length_b   1.000
_cell.length_c   1.000
_cell.angle_alpha   90.00
_cell.angle_beta   90.00
_cell.angle_gamma   90.00
#
_symmetry.space_group_name_H-M   'P 1'
#
loop_
_entity.id
_entity.type
_entity.pdbx_description
1 polymer ?
#
loop_
_entity_poly.entity_id
_entity_poly.type
_entity_poly.pdbx_seq_one_letter_code
_entity_poly.pdbx_strand_id
1 'polypeptide(L)'
;MNFVRYADDFIVTGESPEFLREEVLPIIREFMAERGLQLSEEKTVITHIEDGFDFLGKNIRKYNGELLIKPSKQSVSSLLKKVREIVKSNKSAKQDSLIRQLNPVIRGWVNNQRFVVSAEAFSKIDYQIYNCL
;
A
#
# COMPACT_ATOMS: atom_id res chain seq x y z
N MET A 1 2.86 12.98 18.94
CA MET A 1 2.69 13.23 17.48
C MET A 1 3.90 12.71 16.74
N ASN A 2 3.69 11.89 15.73
CA ASN A 2 4.76 11.37 14.87
C ASN A 2 4.44 11.74 13.42
N PHE A 3 5.50 12.02 12.65
CA PHE A 3 5.40 12.41 11.26
C PHE A 3 6.27 11.49 10.40
N VAL A 4 5.69 10.91 9.34
CA VAL A 4 6.39 10.07 8.36
C VAL A 4 6.11 10.60 6.96
N ARG A 5 7.15 10.81 6.19
CA ARG A 5 7.04 11.29 4.80
C ARG A 5 7.73 10.32 3.83
N TYR A 6 7.09 10.11 2.69
CA TYR A 6 7.68 9.43 1.54
C TYR A 6 7.27 10.16 0.27
N ALA A 7 8.23 10.79 -0.41
CA ALA A 7 8.00 11.62 -1.60
C ALA A 7 6.89 12.67 -1.34
N ASP A 8 5.77 12.59 -2.06
CA ASP A 8 4.63 13.49 -1.92
C ASP A 8 3.62 13.05 -0.87
N ASP A 9 3.80 11.85 -0.31
CA ASP A 9 2.89 11.27 0.68
C ASP A 9 3.43 11.44 2.09
N PHE A 10 2.53 11.65 3.06
CA PHE A 10 2.92 11.74 4.46
C PHE A 10 1.82 11.21 5.39
N ILE A 11 2.24 10.79 6.58
CA ILE A 11 1.35 10.37 7.66
C ILE A 11 1.73 11.16 8.90
N VAL A 12 0.72 11.67 9.60
CA VAL A 12 0.88 12.30 10.92
C VAL A 12 -0.04 11.61 11.90
N THR A 13 0.48 11.21 13.04
CA THR A 13 -0.29 10.63 14.13
C THR A 13 -0.55 11.67 15.22
N GLY A 14 -1.73 11.64 15.81
CA GLY A 14 -2.11 12.53 16.87
C GLY A 14 -3.11 11.87 17.81
N GLU A 15 -3.33 12.48 18.96
CA GLU A 15 -4.17 11.93 20.03
C GLU A 15 -5.67 11.96 19.71
N SER A 16 -6.11 12.92 18.90
CA SER A 16 -7.51 13.07 18.53
C SER A 16 -7.68 13.66 17.14
N PRO A 17 -8.85 13.43 16.48
CA PRO A 17 -9.15 14.06 15.19
C PRO A 17 -9.17 15.59 15.28
N GLU A 18 -9.65 16.15 16.39
CA GLU A 18 -9.71 17.59 16.63
C GLU A 18 -8.32 18.20 16.67
N PHE A 19 -7.40 17.56 17.39
CA PHE A 19 -5.99 17.97 17.46
C PHE A 19 -5.35 18.01 16.07
N LEU A 20 -5.55 16.97 15.27
CA LEU A 20 -5.02 16.90 13.91
C LEU A 20 -5.62 17.99 13.02
N ARG A 21 -6.91 18.22 13.12
CA ARG A 21 -7.62 19.17 12.27
C ARG A 21 -7.34 20.62 12.64
N GLU A 22 -7.32 20.94 13.92
CA GLU A 22 -7.25 22.32 14.42
C GLU A 22 -5.83 22.83 14.64
N GLU A 23 -4.91 21.96 15.02
CA GLU A 23 -3.53 22.33 15.35
C GLU A 23 -2.51 21.86 14.34
N VAL A 24 -2.60 20.64 13.85
CA VAL A 24 -1.59 20.05 12.98
C VAL A 24 -1.79 20.45 11.51
N LEU A 25 -2.99 20.33 10.97
CA LEU A 25 -3.28 20.68 9.57
C LEU A 25 -2.93 22.13 9.22
N PRO A 26 -3.27 23.13 10.03
CA PRO A 26 -2.88 24.51 9.74
C PRO A 26 -1.36 24.70 9.66
N ILE A 27 -0.61 24.05 10.54
CA ILE A 27 0.87 24.09 10.54
C ILE A 27 1.42 23.47 9.27
N ILE A 28 0.89 22.35 8.84
CA ILE A 28 1.32 21.67 7.61
C ILE A 28 1.00 22.51 6.38
N ARG A 29 -0.18 23.12 6.31
CA ARG A 29 -0.57 24.00 5.22
C ARG A 29 0.35 25.21 5.11
N GLU A 30 0.69 25.85 6.22
CA GLU A 30 1.62 26.97 6.27
C GLU A 30 3.01 26.56 5.82
N PHE A 31 3.53 25.44 6.31
CA PHE A 31 4.82 24.88 5.94
C PHE A 31 4.90 24.64 4.44
N MET A 32 3.85 24.05 3.84
CA MET A 32 3.81 23.77 2.41
C MET A 32 3.68 25.04 1.58
N ALA A 33 2.87 26.01 2.02
CA ALA A 33 2.68 27.28 1.35
C ALA A 33 3.98 28.09 1.25
N GLU A 34 4.80 28.09 2.30
CA GLU A 34 6.13 28.72 2.31
C GLU A 34 7.07 28.16 1.24
N ARG A 35 6.85 26.94 0.79
CA ARG A 35 7.66 26.24 -0.22
C ARG A 35 7.00 26.20 -1.58
N GLY A 36 5.94 26.99 -1.79
CA GLY A 36 5.20 27.00 -3.04
C GLY A 36 4.40 25.74 -3.33
N LEU A 37 4.14 24.93 -2.31
CA LEU A 37 3.37 23.69 -2.41
C LEU A 37 1.97 23.88 -1.85
N GLN A 38 1.03 23.06 -2.32
CA GLN A 38 -0.34 23.07 -1.84
C GLN A 38 -0.76 21.66 -1.41
N LEU A 39 -1.41 21.56 -0.25
CA LEU A 39 -1.98 20.32 0.24
C LEU A 39 -3.21 19.93 -0.59
N SER A 40 -3.27 18.67 -1.02
CA SER A 40 -4.44 18.15 -1.71
C SER A 40 -5.54 17.85 -0.72
N GLU A 41 -6.57 18.69 -0.67
CA GLU A 41 -7.71 18.51 0.24
C GLU A 41 -8.48 17.22 -0.04
N GLU A 42 -8.60 16.82 -1.31
CA GLU A 42 -9.29 15.58 -1.70
C GLU A 42 -8.58 14.32 -1.21
N LYS A 43 -7.26 14.35 -1.15
CA LYS A 43 -6.42 13.20 -0.77
C LYS A 43 -6.03 13.21 0.70
N THR A 44 -6.31 14.31 1.40
CA THR A 44 -5.97 14.46 2.82
C THR A 44 -7.15 14.01 3.66
N VAL A 45 -6.98 12.91 4.40
CA VAL A 45 -8.03 12.29 5.20
C VAL A 45 -7.54 12.09 6.62
N ILE A 46 -8.41 12.36 7.58
CA ILE A 46 -8.21 12.05 9.00
C ILE A 46 -8.97 10.77 9.29
N THR A 47 -8.27 9.73 9.72
CA THR A 47 -8.83 8.39 9.92
C THR A 47 -8.46 7.87 11.30
N HIS A 48 -9.38 7.17 11.96
CA HIS A 48 -9.09 6.46 13.19
C HIS A 48 -8.25 5.22 12.90
N ILE A 49 -7.27 4.91 13.75
CA ILE A 49 -6.38 3.78 13.53
C ILE A 49 -7.09 2.43 13.52
N GLU A 50 -8.23 2.32 14.20
CA GLU A 50 -9.06 1.10 14.18
C GLU A 50 -9.79 0.90 12.86
N ASP A 51 -10.05 1.96 12.11
CA ASP A 51 -10.63 1.88 10.76
C ASP A 51 -9.58 1.56 9.71
N GLY A 52 -8.34 1.91 9.98
CA GLY A 52 -7.21 1.65 9.11
C GLY A 52 -7.11 2.59 7.91
N PHE A 53 -5.96 2.55 7.26
CA PHE A 53 -5.69 3.32 6.04
C PHE A 53 -4.63 2.62 5.20
N ASP A 54 -4.57 2.95 3.92
CA ASP A 54 -3.58 2.44 3.00
C ASP A 54 -2.46 3.46 2.79
N PHE A 55 -1.21 3.01 2.86
CA PHE A 55 -0.03 3.84 2.64
C PHE A 55 1.10 3.00 2.03
N LEU A 56 1.65 3.46 0.92
CA LEU A 56 2.75 2.79 0.20
C LEU A 56 2.45 1.31 -0.15
N GLY A 57 1.23 1.03 -0.56
CA GLY A 57 0.80 -0.31 -0.92
C GLY A 57 0.52 -1.24 0.26
N LYS A 58 0.43 -0.69 1.47
CA LYS A 58 0.17 -1.44 2.69
C LYS A 58 -1.06 -0.90 3.40
N ASN A 59 -1.83 -1.79 4.03
CA ASN A 59 -2.93 -1.42 4.91
C ASN A 59 -2.44 -1.45 6.35
N ILE A 60 -2.58 -0.32 7.03
CA ILE A 60 -2.18 -0.14 8.43
C ILE A 60 -3.44 0.02 9.27
N ARG A 61 -3.65 -0.90 10.21
CA ARG A 61 -4.86 -0.90 11.05
C ARG A 61 -4.58 -1.52 12.41
N LYS A 62 -5.23 -1.00 13.43
CA LYS A 62 -5.18 -1.56 14.77
C LYS A 62 -6.38 -2.48 15.01
N TYR A 63 -6.09 -3.72 15.41
CA TYR A 63 -7.10 -4.75 15.71
C TYR A 63 -6.96 -5.15 17.18
N ASN A 64 -7.98 -4.92 17.98
CA ASN A 64 -8.00 -5.34 19.39
C ASN A 64 -6.73 -4.95 20.17
N GLY A 65 -6.22 -3.75 19.94
CA GLY A 65 -5.01 -3.25 20.61
C GLY A 65 -3.69 -3.60 19.91
N GLU A 66 -3.70 -4.43 18.87
CA GLU A 66 -2.51 -4.78 18.11
C GLU A 66 -2.48 -4.08 16.75
N LEU A 67 -1.36 -3.44 16.45
CA LEU A 67 -1.14 -2.83 15.15
C LEU A 67 -0.71 -3.90 14.13
N LEU A 68 -1.47 -4.05 13.07
CA LEU A 68 -1.15 -4.94 11.96
C LEU A 68 -0.92 -4.15 10.68
N ILE A 69 0.13 -4.53 9.96
CA ILE A 69 0.47 -3.96 8.65
C ILE A 69 0.37 -5.10 7.64
N LYS A 70 -0.51 -4.96 6.67
CA LYS A 70 -0.79 -5.96 5.63
C LYS A 70 -0.61 -5.34 4.24
N PRO A 71 -0.40 -6.15 3.18
CA PRO A 71 -0.55 -5.62 1.82
C PRO A 71 -1.95 -5.05 1.62
N SER A 72 -2.05 -3.88 0.98
CA SER A 72 -3.37 -3.30 0.67
C SER A 72 -4.10 -4.14 -0.39
N LYS A 73 -5.42 -4.08 -0.41
CA LYS A 73 -6.23 -4.76 -1.43
C LYS A 73 -5.85 -4.29 -2.83
N GLN A 74 -5.56 -3.01 -2.99
CA GLN A 74 -5.13 -2.44 -4.27
C GLN A 74 -3.77 -3.01 -4.71
N SER A 75 -2.82 -3.15 -3.79
CA SER A 75 -1.51 -3.74 -4.07
C SER A 75 -1.62 -5.19 -4.55
N VAL A 76 -2.44 -5.98 -3.87
CA VAL A 76 -2.71 -7.38 -4.26
C VAL A 76 -3.40 -7.44 -5.63
N SER A 77 -4.42 -6.63 -5.85
CA SER A 77 -5.12 -6.56 -7.14
C SER A 77 -4.20 -6.16 -8.29
N SER A 78 -3.32 -5.19 -8.07
CA SER A 78 -2.35 -4.74 -9.08
C SER A 78 -1.37 -5.84 -9.46
N LEU A 79 -0.87 -6.59 -8.47
CA LEU A 79 0.00 -7.74 -8.73
C LEU A 79 -0.72 -8.81 -9.54
N LEU A 80 -1.93 -9.20 -9.15
CA LEU A 80 -2.71 -10.22 -9.85
C LEU A 80 -3.03 -9.80 -11.28
N LYS A 81 -3.34 -8.53 -11.49
CA LYS A 81 -3.56 -7.98 -12.83
C LYS A 81 -2.33 -8.13 -13.72
N LYS A 82 -1.14 -7.76 -13.20
CA LYS A 82 0.12 -7.91 -13.94
C LYS A 82 0.41 -9.37 -14.28
N VAL A 83 0.22 -10.28 -13.32
CA VAL A 83 0.42 -11.72 -13.55
C VAL A 83 -0.51 -12.23 -14.65
N ARG A 84 -1.80 -11.89 -14.59
CA ARG A 84 -2.78 -12.28 -15.60
C ARG A 84 -2.44 -11.74 -16.99
N GLU A 85 -1.99 -10.51 -17.10
CA GLU A 85 -1.56 -9.91 -18.36
C GLU A 85 -0.36 -10.65 -18.95
N ILE A 86 0.64 -10.99 -18.14
CA ILE A 86 1.82 -11.75 -18.58
C ILE A 86 1.39 -13.14 -19.07
N VAL A 87 0.55 -13.85 -18.33
CA VAL A 87 0.07 -15.18 -18.70
C VAL A 87 -0.72 -15.13 -20.01
N LYS A 88 -1.63 -14.17 -20.16
CA LYS A 88 -2.43 -14.00 -21.37
C LYS A 88 -1.59 -13.67 -22.60
N SER A 89 -0.59 -12.82 -22.43
CA SER A 89 0.31 -12.42 -23.54
C SER A 89 1.23 -13.54 -24.00
N ASN A 90 1.42 -14.58 -23.21
CA ASN A 90 2.38 -15.67 -23.45
C ASN A 90 1.72 -17.04 -23.50
N LYS A 91 0.47 -17.13 -23.98
CA LYS A 91 -0.26 -18.42 -24.08
C LYS A 91 0.47 -19.49 -24.90
N SER A 92 1.20 -19.06 -25.91
CA SER A 92 1.97 -19.96 -26.79
C SER A 92 3.44 -20.07 -26.39
N ALA A 93 3.87 -19.37 -25.33
CA ALA A 93 5.25 -19.37 -24.89
C ALA A 93 5.61 -20.67 -24.16
N LYS A 94 6.89 -21.04 -24.22
CA LYS A 94 7.41 -22.12 -23.40
C LYS A 94 7.30 -21.78 -21.93
N GLN A 95 7.12 -22.80 -21.09
CA GLN A 95 6.98 -22.64 -19.64
C GLN A 95 8.17 -21.88 -19.02
N ASP A 96 9.40 -22.17 -19.48
CA ASP A 96 10.61 -21.47 -19.00
C ASP A 96 10.56 -19.96 -19.26
N SER A 97 10.10 -19.56 -20.45
CA SER A 97 9.96 -18.15 -20.81
C SER A 97 8.92 -17.45 -19.92
N LEU A 98 7.80 -18.10 -19.65
CA LEU A 98 6.75 -17.58 -18.78
C LEU A 98 7.27 -17.37 -17.34
N ILE A 99 7.98 -18.36 -16.80
CA ILE A 99 8.56 -18.29 -15.46
C ILE A 99 9.57 -17.14 -15.36
N ARG A 100 10.42 -16.96 -16.38
CA ARG A 100 11.38 -15.85 -16.40
C ARG A 100 10.74 -14.47 -16.40
N GLN A 101 9.55 -14.34 -16.96
CA GLN A 101 8.80 -13.08 -16.95
C GLN A 101 8.06 -12.85 -15.62
N LEU A 102 7.52 -13.91 -15.01
CA LEU A 102 6.76 -13.84 -13.76
C LEU A 102 7.64 -13.62 -12.53
N ASN A 103 8.79 -14.29 -12.46
CA ASN A 103 9.65 -14.27 -11.28
C ASN A 103 10.08 -12.86 -10.84
N PRO A 104 10.55 -11.95 -11.71
CA PRO A 104 10.93 -10.61 -11.29
C PRO A 104 9.76 -9.82 -10.70
N VAL A 105 8.58 -9.96 -11.25
CA VAL A 105 7.36 -9.27 -10.79
C VAL A 105 6.97 -9.77 -9.40
N ILE A 106 6.91 -11.08 -9.21
CA ILE A 106 6.52 -11.70 -7.94
C ILE A 106 7.56 -11.41 -6.87
N ARG A 107 8.86 -11.57 -7.16
CA ARG A 107 9.95 -11.30 -6.21
C ARG A 107 9.98 -9.83 -5.77
N GLY A 108 9.80 -8.91 -6.70
CA GLY A 108 9.76 -7.49 -6.39
C GLY A 108 8.62 -7.15 -5.43
N TRP A 109 7.44 -7.69 -5.67
CA TRP A 109 6.29 -7.48 -4.79
C TRP A 109 6.49 -8.11 -3.41
N VAL A 110 6.97 -9.36 -3.34
CA VAL A 110 7.23 -10.06 -2.08
C VAL A 110 8.28 -9.32 -1.26
N ASN A 111 9.38 -8.86 -1.88
CA ASN A 111 10.42 -8.11 -1.20
C ASN A 111 9.89 -6.79 -0.62
N ASN A 112 9.00 -6.11 -1.32
CA ASN A 112 8.35 -4.89 -0.84
C ASN A 112 7.42 -5.15 0.36
N GLN A 113 6.83 -6.34 0.46
CA GLN A 113 5.85 -6.71 1.48
C GLN A 113 6.40 -7.58 2.62
N ARG A 114 7.69 -7.91 2.61
CA ARG A 114 8.28 -8.91 3.51
C ARG A 114 8.19 -8.57 5.01
N PHE A 115 8.05 -7.30 5.37
CA PHE A 115 7.99 -6.86 6.77
C PHE A 115 6.57 -6.68 7.30
N VAL A 116 5.56 -7.18 6.59
CA VAL A 116 4.15 -7.04 6.96
C VAL A 116 3.51 -8.39 7.26
N VAL A 117 2.38 -8.38 7.96
CA VAL A 117 1.58 -9.59 8.20
C VAL A 117 0.83 -9.92 6.91
N SER A 118 1.41 -10.81 6.11
CA SER A 118 0.97 -11.05 4.74
C SER A 118 0.74 -12.52 4.38
N ALA A 119 0.82 -13.44 5.34
CA ALA A 119 0.67 -14.88 5.07
C ALA A 119 -0.63 -15.22 4.35
N GLU A 120 -1.76 -14.65 4.79
CA GLU A 120 -3.06 -14.87 4.15
C GLU A 120 -3.10 -14.29 2.73
N ALA A 121 -2.55 -13.08 2.53
CA ALA A 121 -2.46 -12.46 1.22
C ALA A 121 -1.58 -13.27 0.27
N PHE A 122 -0.45 -13.78 0.74
CA PHE A 122 0.44 -14.64 -0.05
C PHE A 122 -0.25 -15.94 -0.46
N SER A 123 -0.98 -16.59 0.43
CA SER A 123 -1.75 -17.80 0.12
C SER A 123 -2.81 -17.54 -0.94
N LYS A 124 -3.52 -16.43 -0.84
CA LYS A 124 -4.51 -16.02 -1.84
C LYS A 124 -3.89 -15.77 -3.22
N ILE A 125 -2.73 -15.12 -3.25
CA ILE A 125 -2.00 -14.85 -4.49
C ILE A 125 -1.50 -16.16 -5.12
N ASP A 126 -0.92 -17.06 -4.35
CA ASP A 126 -0.46 -18.36 -4.83
C ASP A 126 -1.61 -19.14 -5.46
N TYR A 127 -2.76 -19.18 -4.82
CA TYR A 127 -3.95 -19.83 -5.37
C TYR A 127 -4.40 -19.20 -6.69
N GLN A 128 -4.43 -17.89 -6.77
CA GLN A 128 -4.82 -17.17 -7.99
C GLN A 128 -3.83 -17.39 -9.14
N ILE A 129 -2.54 -17.40 -8.85
CA ILE A 129 -1.50 -17.68 -9.85
C ILE A 129 -1.65 -19.12 -10.36
N TYR A 130 -1.86 -20.07 -9.48
CA TYR A 130 -2.08 -21.46 -9.85
C TYR A 130 -3.27 -21.60 -10.81
N ASN A 131 -4.36 -20.93 -10.56
CA ASN A 131 -5.55 -20.96 -11.42
C ASN A 131 -5.33 -20.27 -12.77
N CYS A 132 -4.39 -19.34 -12.88
CA CYS A 132 -4.05 -18.68 -14.15
C CYS A 132 -3.14 -19.54 -15.02
N LEU A 133 -2.34 -20.39 -14.42
CA LEU A 133 -1.41 -21.27 -15.13
C LEU A 133 -2.11 -22.53 -15.64
#